data_c7a67f7d4df5fa7b72396cc0186a3a8a
#
_entry.id   c7a67f7d4df5fa7b72396cc0186a3a8a
#
_cell.length_a   1.000
_cell.length_b   1.000
_cell.length_c   1.000
_cell.angle_alpha   90.00
_cell.angle_beta   90.00
_cell.angle_gamma   90.00
#
_symmetry.space_group_name_H-M   'P 1'
#
loop_
_entity.id
_entity.type
_entity.pdbx_description
1 polymer ?
#
loop_
_entity_poly.entity_id
_entity_poly.type
_entity_poly.pdbx_seq_one_letter_code
_entity_poly.pdbx_strand_id
1 'polypeptide(L)' 'MVTQQLHVRKSEIEAEVLAKVDLARRNMEEEVKLEIDTMRRLREEEERRQMEEMESAMREKVGIIFNLNSAIDL' A
#
# COMPACT_ATOMS: atom_id res chain seq x y z
N MET A 1 7.62 53.80 11.83
CA MET A 1 7.41 53.47 10.41
C MET A 1 8.27 52.29 9.96
N VAL A 2 9.58 52.37 10.09
CA VAL A 2 10.48 51.27 9.68
C VAL A 2 10.22 50.01 10.50
N THR A 3 9.93 50.11 11.77
CA THR A 3 9.64 48.98 12.67
C THR A 3 8.37 48.27 12.31
N GLN A 4 7.33 48.96 11.86
CA GLN A 4 6.08 48.34 11.41
C GLN A 4 6.24 47.58 10.11
N GLN A 5 7.03 48.10 9.16
CA GLN A 5 7.30 47.40 7.89
C GLN A 5 8.12 46.15 8.09
N LEU A 6 9.09 46.17 8.99
CA LEU A 6 9.88 44.99 9.36
C LEU A 6 9.00 43.90 10.03
N HIS A 7 8.06 44.33 10.86
CA HIS A 7 7.15 43.41 11.53
C HIS A 7 6.18 42.75 10.56
N VAL A 8 5.63 43.50 9.60
CA VAL A 8 4.75 43.01 8.55
C VAL A 8 5.51 41.99 7.65
N ARG A 9 6.72 42.33 7.23
CA ARG A 9 7.55 41.44 6.43
C ARG A 9 7.88 40.12 7.16
N LYS A 10 8.21 40.21 8.43
CA LYS A 10 8.47 39.04 9.25
C LYS A 10 7.26 38.12 9.33
N SER A 11 6.09 38.71 9.55
CA SER A 11 4.82 37.99 9.60
C SER A 11 4.49 37.33 8.27
N GLU A 12 4.71 38.03 7.14
CA GLU A 12 4.51 37.47 5.79
C GLU A 12 5.46 36.30 5.49
N ILE A 13 6.72 36.43 5.87
CA ILE A 13 7.73 35.39 5.71
C ILE A 13 7.36 34.15 6.53
N GLU A 14 6.95 34.35 7.78
CA GLU A 14 6.51 33.26 8.65
C GLU A 14 5.29 32.54 8.06
N ALA A 15 4.33 33.28 7.52
CA ALA A 15 3.16 32.71 6.84
C ALA A 15 3.54 31.90 5.59
N GLU A 16 4.47 32.40 4.78
CA GLU A 16 4.98 31.70 3.61
C GLU A 16 5.70 30.40 4.00
N VAL A 17 6.54 30.46 5.02
CA VAL A 17 7.26 29.27 5.51
C VAL A 17 6.28 28.22 6.01
N LEU A 18 5.28 28.62 6.78
CA LEU A 18 4.25 27.70 7.26
C LEU A 18 3.47 27.06 6.11
N ALA A 19 3.10 27.85 5.10
CA ALA A 19 2.41 27.34 3.93
C ALA A 19 3.25 26.31 3.16
N LYS A 20 4.55 26.55 2.99
CA LYS A 20 5.48 25.64 2.33
C LYS A 20 5.69 24.36 3.13
N VAL A 21 5.83 24.48 4.45
CA VAL A 21 5.96 23.33 5.34
C VAL A 21 4.70 22.46 5.30
N ASP A 22 3.53 23.08 5.34
CA ASP A 22 2.25 22.36 5.25
C ASP A 22 2.10 21.64 3.91
N LEU A 23 2.48 22.27 2.82
CA LEU A 23 2.43 21.66 1.50
C LEU A 23 3.40 20.47 1.41
N ALA A 24 4.62 20.64 1.88
CA ALA A 24 5.62 19.56 1.91
C ALA A 24 5.12 18.37 2.75
N ARG A 25 4.51 18.63 3.90
CA ARG A 25 3.94 17.61 4.76
C ARG A 25 2.82 16.84 4.05
N ARG A 26 1.89 17.54 3.40
CA ARG A 26 0.80 16.90 2.65
C ARG A 26 1.33 16.02 1.52
N ASN A 27 2.33 16.51 0.81
CA ASN A 27 2.95 15.74 -0.28
C ASN A 27 3.61 14.48 0.25
N MET A 28 4.31 14.56 1.38
CA MET A 28 4.92 13.40 2.03
C MET A 28 3.85 12.40 2.52
N GLU A 29 2.77 12.89 3.11
CA GLU A 29 1.66 12.04 3.55
C GLU A 29 1.01 11.31 2.38
N GLU A 30 0.83 11.98 1.25
CA GLU A 30 0.30 11.35 0.03
C GLU A 30 1.26 10.31 -0.54
N GLU A 31 2.55 10.58 -0.57
CA GLU A 31 3.56 9.61 -1.00
C GLU A 31 3.56 8.36 -0.13
N VAL A 32 3.55 8.54 1.19
CA VAL A 32 3.51 7.43 2.14
C VAL A 32 2.23 6.62 1.96
N LYS A 33 1.11 7.28 1.77
CA LYS A 33 -0.17 6.63 1.54
C LYS A 33 -0.16 5.79 0.26
N LEU A 34 0.42 6.32 -0.82
CA LEU A 34 0.58 5.59 -2.07
C LEU A 34 1.48 4.37 -1.91
N GLU A 35 2.57 4.51 -1.18
CA GLU A 35 3.47 3.39 -0.88
C GLU A 35 2.77 2.30 -0.08
N ILE A 36 2.02 2.67 0.94
CA ILE A 36 1.25 1.74 1.77
C ILE A 36 0.20 1.01 0.91
N ASP A 37 -0.54 1.73 0.08
CA ASP A 37 -1.55 1.16 -0.80
C ASP A 37 -0.92 0.19 -1.81
N THR A 38 0.24 0.54 -2.36
CA THR A 38 0.97 -0.31 -3.30
C THR A 38 1.46 -1.59 -2.60
N MET A 39 2.03 -1.48 -1.42
CA MET A 39 2.48 -2.62 -0.63
C MET A 39 1.33 -3.55 -0.25
N ARG A 40 0.19 -2.97 0.14
CA ARG A 40 -1.01 -3.74 0.49
C ARG A 40 -1.50 -4.53 -0.72
N ARG A 41 -1.58 -3.90 -1.88
CA ARG A 41 -2.01 -4.54 -3.12
C ARG A 41 -1.09 -5.67 -3.53
N LEU A 42 0.23 -5.46 -3.44
CA LEU A 42 1.21 -6.50 -3.73
C LEU A 42 1.10 -7.68 -2.77
N ARG A 43 0.86 -7.40 -1.49
CA ARG A 43 0.66 -8.44 -0.48
C ARG A 43 -0.60 -9.25 -0.74
N GLU A 44 -1.70 -8.59 -1.08
CA GLU A 44 -2.96 -9.25 -1.42
C GLU A 44 -2.82 -10.13 -2.66
N GLU A 45 -2.11 -9.68 -3.68
CA GLU A 45 -1.81 -10.47 -4.88
C GLU A 45 -0.97 -11.70 -4.55
N GLU A 46 0.05 -11.55 -3.71
CA GLU A 46 0.90 -12.63 -3.27
C GLU A 46 0.11 -13.68 -2.47
N GLU A 47 -0.71 -13.24 -1.54
CA GLU A 47 -1.59 -14.11 -0.76
C GLU A 47 -2.58 -14.85 -1.65
N ARG A 48 -3.18 -14.16 -2.61
CA ARG A 48 -4.10 -14.79 -3.56
C ARG A 48 -3.38 -15.84 -4.41
N ARG A 49 -2.19 -15.54 -4.89
CA ARG A 49 -1.38 -16.48 -5.67
C ARG A 49 -1.04 -17.73 -4.86
N GLN A 50 -0.63 -17.54 -3.61
CA GLN A 50 -0.34 -18.65 -2.71
C GLN A 50 -1.59 -19.51 -2.46
N MET A 51 -2.74 -18.89 -2.26
CA MET A 51 -3.99 -19.62 -2.10
C MET A 51 -4.38 -20.39 -3.35
N GLU A 52 -4.22 -19.82 -4.53
CA GLU A 52 -4.48 -20.49 -5.79
C GLU A 52 -3.55 -21.70 -5.99
N GLU A 53 -2.27 -21.55 -5.65
CA GLU A 53 -1.31 -22.65 -5.71
C GLU A 53 -1.68 -23.77 -4.73
N MET A 54 -2.10 -23.44 -3.52
CA MET A 54 -2.56 -24.41 -2.53
C MET A 54 -3.82 -25.14 -2.99
N GLU A 55 -4.78 -24.42 -3.52
CA GLU A 55 -6.00 -25.00 -4.05
C GLU A 55 -5.71 -25.93 -5.23
N SER A 56 -4.84 -25.52 -6.13
CA SER A 56 -4.42 -26.32 -7.26
C SER A 56 -3.73 -27.60 -6.81
N ALA A 57 -2.83 -27.52 -5.83
CA ALA A 57 -2.15 -28.67 -5.24
C ALA A 57 -3.15 -29.62 -4.56
N MET A 58 -4.14 -29.06 -3.85
CA MET A 58 -5.19 -29.87 -3.23
C MET A 58 -6.06 -30.58 -4.25
N ARG A 59 -6.42 -29.91 -5.33
CA ARG A 59 -7.20 -30.55 -6.43
C ARG A 59 -6.43 -31.69 -7.07
N GLU A 60 -5.13 -31.54 -7.29
CA GLU A 60 -4.28 -32.60 -7.80
C GLU A 60 -4.26 -33.82 -6.86
N LYS A 61 -4.10 -33.60 -5.55
CA LYS A 61 -4.14 -34.66 -4.55
C LYS A 61 -5.47 -35.38 -4.51
N VAL A 62 -6.56 -34.63 -4.56
CA VAL A 62 -7.92 -35.19 -4.60
C VAL A 62 -8.11 -36.00 -5.88
N GLY A 63 -7.64 -35.53 -7.02
CA GLY A 63 -7.69 -36.25 -8.29
C GLY A 63 -6.92 -37.56 -8.25
N ILE A 64 -5.74 -37.59 -7.66
CA ILE A 64 -4.95 -38.79 -7.49
C ILE A 64 -5.66 -39.81 -6.58
N ILE A 65 -6.21 -39.38 -5.45
CA ILE A 65 -6.98 -40.22 -4.54
C ILE A 65 -8.20 -40.79 -5.24
N PHE A 66 -8.89 -40.01 -6.03
CA PHE A 66 -10.06 -40.44 -6.80
C PHE A 66 -9.70 -41.51 -7.82
N ASN A 67 -8.59 -41.34 -8.54
CA ASN A 67 -8.07 -42.33 -9.50
C ASN A 67 -7.64 -43.62 -8.82
N LEU A 68 -7.00 -43.55 -7.67
CA LEU A 68 -6.60 -44.72 -6.89
C LEU A 68 -7.82 -45.51 -6.41
N ASN A 69 -8.84 -44.84 -5.90
CA ASN A 69 -10.09 -45.48 -5.48
C ASN A 69 -10.82 -46.13 -6.65
N SER A 70 -10.81 -45.48 -7.81
CA SER A 70 -11.39 -46.02 -9.03
C SER A 70 -10.65 -47.28 -9.52
N ALA A 71 -9.34 -47.32 -9.34
CA ALA A 71 -8.52 -48.48 -9.67
C ALA A 71 -8.71 -49.65 -8.68
N ILE A 72 -9.03 -49.36 -7.42
CA ILE A 72 -9.28 -50.38 -6.37
C ILE A 72 -10.66 -51.02 -6.54
N ASP A 73 -11.64 -50.29 -7.00
CA ASP A 73 -13.00 -50.80 -7.23
C ASP A 73 -13.14 -51.75 -8.43
N LEU A 74 -12.10 -51.88 -9.17
CA LEU A 74 -12.02 -52.86 -10.24
C LEU A 74 -11.69 -54.24 -9.74
#